data_6653c66836b425642398d945935961a9
#
_entry.id   6653c66836b425642398d945935961a9
#
_cell.length_a   1.000
_cell.length_b   1.000
_cell.length_c   1.000
_cell.angle_alpha   90.00
_cell.angle_beta   90.00
_cell.angle_gamma   90.00
#
_symmetry.space_group_name_H-M   'P 1'
#
loop_
_entity.id
_entity.type
_entity.pdbx_description
1 polymer ?
#
loop_
_entity_poly.entity_id
_entity_poly.type
_entity_poly.pdbx_seq_one_letter_code
_entity_poly.pdbx_strand_id
1 'polypeptide(L)'
;MTRKYFGTDGVRGKVGEYPITPDFVMKLGWAAGKVLSKKGTKKVLIGKDTRISGYMLESALEAGLSAAGLKAILMGPMPTPAVAYLTRTFRAEAGIVISASHNPYYDNGIKFFSADGTKLPDDVELAIEAELDNELKCVESAELGKAQRIDDAAGRYIEFCKSTFPSNLSLEGLKIVVDCGHGATYHIAPSVFRELGAEVIAIGCSPDGLNINDGVGSTAPEALAAKVQECKADLGVAFDGDGDRLVMVDCTGYIIDGDEILYIIARDALRHGRLKGGVVGTLMANMGLELALQTLGIPFARAKVGDRYVLEMMNEKGWRIGGENSGHIICLDQTTTGDGIVAALQVLTAMRSAEMPLAKLRSGMSKFPQVLVNVRFAEGKDPLTSSVVQQEVAAVEQELAGRGRVLLRKSGTEPLIRVMVEGEHEQQVRDMAERIAKQVESVF
;
A
#
# COMPACT_ATOMS: atom_id res chain seq x y z
N MET A 1 0.36 -2.25 26.62
CA MET A 1 0.68 -3.65 26.23
C MET A 1 1.27 -3.61 24.83
N THR A 2 2.29 -4.38 24.55
CA THR A 2 2.85 -4.51 23.20
C THR A 2 2.00 -5.51 22.41
N ARG A 3 1.70 -5.20 21.14
CA ARG A 3 0.98 -6.11 20.24
C ARG A 3 1.81 -7.38 20.03
N LYS A 4 1.13 -8.52 20.00
CA LYS A 4 1.74 -9.85 19.84
C LYS A 4 1.59 -10.37 18.39
N TYR A 5 0.45 -10.13 17.78
CA TYR A 5 0.09 -10.64 16.45
C TYR A 5 -0.13 -9.53 15.43
N PHE A 6 -0.75 -8.43 15.83
CA PHE A 6 -0.97 -7.30 14.95
C PHE A 6 0.33 -6.54 14.71
N GLY A 7 0.76 -6.50 13.44
CA GLY A 7 1.82 -5.62 12.96
C GLY A 7 1.28 -4.22 12.62
N THR A 8 2.00 -3.51 11.77
CA THR A 8 1.57 -2.19 11.26
C THR A 8 0.38 -2.29 10.30
N ASP A 9 0.14 -3.47 9.73
CA ASP A 9 -0.89 -3.71 8.71
C ASP A 9 -1.55 -5.09 8.88
N GLY A 10 -2.14 -5.34 10.04
CA GLY A 10 -2.83 -6.58 10.38
C GLY A 10 -1.91 -7.72 10.82
N VAL A 11 -2.43 -8.95 10.77
CA VAL A 11 -1.71 -10.18 11.10
C VAL A 11 -1.21 -10.80 9.81
N ARG A 12 0.09 -11.09 9.69
CA ARG A 12 0.70 -11.65 8.49
C ARG A 12 1.63 -12.82 8.81
N GLY A 13 1.83 -13.71 7.85
CA GLY A 13 2.79 -14.81 7.93
C GLY A 13 2.68 -15.77 6.76
N LYS A 14 3.52 -16.81 6.81
CA LYS A 14 3.49 -17.87 5.84
C LYS A 14 2.31 -18.81 6.11
N VAL A 15 1.57 -19.14 5.07
CA VAL A 15 0.39 -20.01 5.17
C VAL A 15 0.78 -21.41 5.66
N GLY A 16 0.02 -21.94 6.63
CA GLY A 16 0.29 -23.20 7.29
C GLY A 16 1.26 -23.11 8.46
N GLU A 17 1.91 -21.95 8.65
CA GLU A 17 2.71 -21.64 9.84
C GLU A 17 1.95 -20.65 10.72
N TYR A 18 2.04 -20.85 12.04
CA TYR A 18 1.40 -19.96 13.00
C TYR A 18 1.94 -18.51 12.86
N PRO A 19 1.10 -17.48 12.79
CA PRO A 19 -0.34 -17.45 13.09
C PRO A 19 -1.27 -17.61 11.86
N ILE A 20 -0.78 -17.87 10.64
CA ILE A 20 -1.61 -18.01 9.42
C ILE A 20 -2.02 -19.47 9.22
N THR A 21 -2.74 -20.00 10.20
CA THR A 21 -3.34 -21.35 10.22
C THR A 21 -4.86 -21.25 10.35
N PRO A 22 -5.65 -22.22 9.81
CA PRO A 22 -7.11 -22.12 9.82
C PRO A 22 -7.70 -22.10 11.23
N ASP A 23 -7.13 -22.80 12.18
CA ASP A 23 -7.55 -22.80 13.59
C ASP A 23 -7.34 -21.43 14.25
N PHE A 24 -6.15 -20.84 14.06
CA PHE A 24 -5.86 -19.50 14.58
C PHE A 24 -6.77 -18.45 13.92
N VAL A 25 -6.94 -18.48 12.59
CA VAL A 25 -7.74 -17.50 11.85
C VAL A 25 -9.23 -17.62 12.22
N MET A 26 -9.74 -18.85 12.45
CA MET A 26 -11.09 -19.04 12.99
C MET A 26 -11.21 -18.40 14.37
N LYS A 27 -10.24 -18.64 15.26
CA LYS A 27 -10.23 -18.04 16.59
C LYS A 27 -10.09 -16.51 16.54
N LEU A 28 -9.28 -15.99 15.61
CA LEU A 28 -9.16 -14.54 15.36
C LEU A 28 -10.50 -13.93 14.91
N GLY A 29 -11.21 -14.60 14.00
CA GLY A 29 -12.55 -14.19 13.57
C GLY A 29 -13.55 -14.15 14.74
N TRP A 30 -13.52 -15.17 15.59
CA TRP A 30 -14.35 -15.22 16.79
C TRP A 30 -13.98 -14.12 17.79
N ALA A 31 -12.69 -13.92 18.09
CA ALA A 31 -12.22 -12.90 19.01
C ALA A 31 -12.58 -11.48 18.51
N ALA A 32 -12.34 -11.22 17.23
CA ALA A 32 -12.75 -9.97 16.58
C ALA A 32 -14.27 -9.80 16.69
N GLY A 33 -15.04 -10.85 16.40
CA GLY A 33 -16.49 -10.83 16.53
C GLY A 33 -16.95 -10.48 17.93
N LYS A 34 -16.36 -11.05 18.97
CA LYS A 34 -16.69 -10.77 20.38
C LYS A 34 -16.41 -9.33 20.77
N VAL A 35 -15.26 -8.79 20.33
CA VAL A 35 -14.88 -7.40 20.64
C VAL A 35 -15.77 -6.42 19.89
N LEU A 36 -15.97 -6.65 18.60
CA LEU A 36 -16.78 -5.76 17.76
C LEU A 36 -18.26 -5.79 18.16
N SER A 37 -18.84 -6.98 18.50
CA SER A 37 -20.23 -7.08 18.93
C SER A 37 -20.52 -6.25 20.20
N LYS A 38 -19.57 -6.15 21.12
CA LYS A 38 -19.68 -5.26 22.31
C LYS A 38 -19.82 -3.78 21.93
N LYS A 39 -19.33 -3.40 20.73
CA LYS A 39 -19.43 -2.06 20.15
C LYS A 39 -20.68 -1.89 19.24
N GLY A 40 -21.56 -2.90 19.19
CA GLY A 40 -22.82 -2.86 18.42
C GLY A 40 -22.70 -3.38 16.99
N THR A 41 -21.53 -3.92 16.60
CA THR A 41 -21.33 -4.52 15.26
C THR A 41 -22.26 -5.70 15.05
N LYS A 42 -22.95 -5.74 13.90
CA LYS A 42 -23.85 -6.83 13.49
C LYS A 42 -23.40 -7.51 12.21
N LYS A 43 -22.72 -6.79 11.31
CA LYS A 43 -22.25 -7.30 10.04
C LYS A 43 -20.83 -6.83 9.73
N VAL A 44 -20.05 -7.73 9.11
CA VAL A 44 -18.68 -7.50 8.71
C VAL A 44 -18.55 -7.85 7.22
N LEU A 45 -17.93 -7.00 6.43
CA LEU A 45 -17.57 -7.31 5.05
C LEU A 45 -16.25 -8.07 5.02
N ILE A 46 -16.14 -9.06 4.14
CA ILE A 46 -14.89 -9.82 3.91
C ILE A 46 -14.58 -9.78 2.41
N GLY A 47 -13.41 -9.23 2.07
CA GLY A 47 -12.78 -9.33 0.76
C GLY A 47 -11.47 -10.08 0.85
N LYS A 48 -10.96 -10.53 -0.29
CA LYS A 48 -9.68 -11.24 -0.37
C LYS A 48 -8.97 -10.90 -1.68
N ASP A 49 -7.67 -11.15 -1.74
CA ASP A 49 -6.97 -11.19 -3.00
C ASP A 49 -7.16 -12.56 -3.70
N THR A 50 -6.33 -12.84 -4.69
CA THR A 50 -6.48 -14.02 -5.55
C THR A 50 -5.73 -15.26 -5.06
N ARG A 51 -5.02 -15.19 -3.93
CA ARG A 51 -4.27 -16.35 -3.36
C ARG A 51 -5.18 -17.52 -3.09
N ILE A 52 -4.72 -18.74 -3.42
CA ILE A 52 -5.46 -19.96 -3.16
C ILE A 52 -5.83 -20.14 -1.69
N SER A 53 -4.93 -19.72 -0.78
CA SER A 53 -5.15 -19.79 0.67
C SER A 53 -6.28 -18.87 1.14
N GLY A 54 -6.64 -17.84 0.36
CA GLY A 54 -7.73 -16.91 0.67
C GLY A 54 -9.07 -17.63 0.86
N TYR A 55 -9.33 -18.70 0.13
CA TYR A 55 -10.57 -19.48 0.26
C TYR A 55 -10.67 -20.20 1.60
N MET A 56 -9.57 -20.84 2.02
CA MET A 56 -9.50 -21.51 3.32
C MET A 56 -9.64 -20.52 4.48
N LEU A 57 -8.91 -19.40 4.40
CA LEU A 57 -8.90 -18.39 5.46
C LEU A 57 -10.24 -17.63 5.54
N GLU A 58 -10.90 -17.38 4.39
CA GLU A 58 -12.27 -16.82 4.36
C GLU A 58 -13.26 -17.71 5.11
N SER A 59 -13.24 -19.03 4.84
CA SER A 59 -14.11 -19.99 5.52
C SER A 59 -13.83 -20.06 7.04
N ALA A 60 -12.56 -19.98 7.43
CA ALA A 60 -12.18 -19.96 8.84
C ALA A 60 -12.69 -18.68 9.55
N LEU A 61 -12.49 -17.50 8.94
CA LEU A 61 -13.02 -16.24 9.47
C LEU A 61 -14.54 -16.25 9.56
N GLU A 62 -15.22 -16.74 8.52
CA GLU A 62 -16.67 -16.87 8.48
C GLU A 62 -17.19 -17.70 9.65
N ALA A 63 -16.58 -18.87 9.90
CA ALA A 63 -16.96 -19.75 11.01
C ALA A 63 -16.78 -19.02 12.37
N GLY A 64 -15.64 -18.35 12.57
CA GLY A 64 -15.36 -17.62 13.81
C GLY A 64 -16.33 -16.45 14.05
N LEU A 65 -16.58 -15.63 13.04
CA LEU A 65 -17.51 -14.51 13.12
C LEU A 65 -18.94 -15.00 13.39
N SER A 66 -19.36 -16.07 12.70
CA SER A 66 -20.68 -16.69 12.91
C SER A 66 -20.84 -17.22 14.33
N ALA A 67 -19.81 -17.87 14.87
CA ALA A 67 -19.79 -18.35 16.26
C ALA A 67 -19.90 -17.20 17.28
N ALA A 68 -19.44 -16.00 16.93
CA ALA A 68 -19.57 -14.80 17.75
C ALA A 68 -20.89 -14.03 17.52
N GLY A 69 -21.79 -14.50 16.65
CA GLY A 69 -23.09 -13.90 16.36
C GLY A 69 -23.07 -12.81 15.29
N LEU A 70 -21.98 -12.66 14.53
CA LEU A 70 -21.87 -11.63 13.49
C LEU A 70 -22.19 -12.17 12.10
N LYS A 71 -22.90 -11.36 11.31
CA LYS A 71 -23.15 -11.65 9.90
C LYS A 71 -21.91 -11.36 9.07
N ALA A 72 -21.40 -12.36 8.35
CA ALA A 72 -20.32 -12.18 7.39
C ALA A 72 -20.87 -11.92 5.98
N ILE A 73 -20.43 -10.83 5.34
CA ILE A 73 -20.78 -10.46 3.97
C ILE A 73 -19.56 -10.72 3.09
N LEU A 74 -19.64 -11.74 2.24
CA LEU A 74 -18.52 -12.20 1.40
C LEU A 74 -18.56 -11.51 0.05
N MET A 75 -17.47 -10.84 -0.34
CA MET A 75 -17.37 -10.08 -1.60
C MET A 75 -16.55 -10.80 -2.68
N GLY A 76 -15.83 -11.88 -2.29
CA GLY A 76 -14.88 -12.54 -3.19
C GLY A 76 -13.59 -11.73 -3.38
N PRO A 77 -12.88 -11.94 -4.50
CA PRO A 77 -11.67 -11.17 -4.81
C PRO A 77 -11.98 -9.68 -5.01
N MET A 78 -11.48 -8.85 -4.11
CA MET A 78 -11.68 -7.40 -4.09
C MET A 78 -10.41 -6.70 -3.59
N PRO A 79 -10.00 -5.57 -4.20
CA PRO A 79 -8.90 -4.77 -3.71
C PRO A 79 -9.08 -4.30 -2.26
N THR A 80 -7.98 -4.18 -1.53
CA THR A 80 -8.00 -3.63 -0.16
C THR A 80 -8.76 -2.30 -0.06
N PRO A 81 -8.50 -1.29 -0.92
CA PRO A 81 -9.26 -0.04 -0.88
C PRO A 81 -10.75 -0.22 -1.20
N ALA A 82 -11.11 -1.20 -2.02
CA ALA A 82 -12.52 -1.52 -2.28
C ALA A 82 -13.23 -2.00 -1.02
N VAL A 83 -12.58 -2.83 -0.19
CA VAL A 83 -13.15 -3.28 1.08
C VAL A 83 -13.36 -2.09 2.02
N ALA A 84 -12.37 -1.20 2.13
CA ALA A 84 -12.49 0.02 2.94
C ALA A 84 -13.67 0.90 2.48
N TYR A 85 -13.79 1.14 1.17
CA TYR A 85 -14.89 1.91 0.58
C TYR A 85 -16.26 1.23 0.78
N LEU A 86 -16.36 -0.06 0.47
CA LEU A 86 -17.63 -0.80 0.54
C LEU A 86 -18.11 -1.00 1.98
N THR A 87 -17.20 -1.09 2.96
CA THR A 87 -17.58 -1.11 4.39
C THR A 87 -18.45 0.09 4.73
N ARG A 88 -18.08 1.29 4.27
CA ARG A 88 -18.87 2.52 4.44
C ARG A 88 -20.17 2.47 3.64
N THR A 89 -20.08 2.10 2.36
CA THR A 89 -21.22 2.10 1.42
C THR A 89 -22.33 1.14 1.83
N PHE A 90 -21.96 -0.06 2.29
CA PHE A 90 -22.92 -1.04 2.81
C PHE A 90 -23.33 -0.78 4.26
N ARG A 91 -22.81 0.30 4.89
CA ARG A 91 -23.02 0.59 6.30
C ARG A 91 -22.71 -0.63 7.17
N ALA A 92 -21.62 -1.30 6.86
CA ALA A 92 -21.08 -2.35 7.71
C ALA A 92 -20.27 -1.69 8.83
N GLU A 93 -20.24 -2.36 9.96
CA GLU A 93 -19.56 -1.83 11.14
C GLU A 93 -18.07 -2.18 11.15
N ALA A 94 -17.64 -3.11 10.29
CA ALA A 94 -16.22 -3.44 10.04
C ALA A 94 -16.03 -4.09 8.68
N GLY A 95 -14.78 -4.03 8.18
CA GLY A 95 -14.31 -4.73 6.99
C GLY A 95 -13.09 -5.58 7.30
N ILE A 96 -12.95 -6.72 6.64
CA ILE A 96 -11.80 -7.60 6.73
C ILE A 96 -11.26 -7.86 5.34
N VAL A 97 -9.94 -7.79 5.18
CA VAL A 97 -9.24 -8.15 3.95
C VAL A 97 -8.30 -9.31 4.22
N ILE A 98 -8.39 -10.33 3.39
CA ILE A 98 -7.47 -11.48 3.39
C ILE A 98 -6.45 -11.25 2.28
N SER A 99 -5.28 -10.72 2.64
CA SER A 99 -4.19 -10.44 1.71
C SER A 99 -2.86 -10.21 2.42
N ALA A 100 -1.77 -10.54 1.74
CA ALA A 100 -0.41 -10.13 2.09
C ALA A 100 0.17 -9.14 1.07
N SER A 101 -0.68 -8.36 0.37
CA SER A 101 -0.31 -7.29 -0.57
C SER A 101 0.68 -7.80 -1.64
N HIS A 102 1.89 -7.29 -1.64
CA HIS A 102 2.94 -7.57 -2.64
C HIS A 102 3.75 -8.84 -2.38
N ASN A 103 3.50 -9.56 -1.28
CA ASN A 103 4.22 -10.81 -0.96
C ASN A 103 3.87 -11.93 -1.96
N PRO A 104 4.72 -12.97 -2.08
CA PRO A 104 4.42 -14.16 -2.85
C PRO A 104 3.16 -14.91 -2.35
N TYR A 105 2.65 -15.82 -3.16
CA TYR A 105 1.38 -16.54 -2.90
C TYR A 105 1.36 -17.38 -1.61
N TYR A 106 2.51 -17.85 -1.15
CA TYR A 106 2.62 -18.68 0.04
C TYR A 106 2.52 -17.89 1.37
N ASP A 107 2.55 -16.55 1.30
CA ASP A 107 2.22 -15.69 2.43
C ASP A 107 0.76 -15.25 2.34
N ASN A 108 0.15 -14.96 3.50
CA ASN A 108 -1.16 -14.30 3.57
C ASN A 108 -1.27 -13.45 4.83
N GLY A 109 -2.36 -12.70 4.94
CA GLY A 109 -2.60 -11.84 6.10
C GLY A 109 -4.08 -11.51 6.27
N ILE A 110 -4.40 -10.98 7.44
CA ILE A 110 -5.75 -10.53 7.82
C ILE A 110 -5.66 -9.08 8.27
N LYS A 111 -6.28 -8.19 7.51
CA LYS A 111 -6.35 -6.74 7.79
C LYS A 111 -7.77 -6.38 8.22
N PHE A 112 -7.90 -5.41 9.12
CA PHE A 112 -9.19 -4.97 9.63
C PHE A 112 -9.41 -3.48 9.36
N PHE A 113 -10.63 -3.14 9.00
CA PHE A 113 -11.12 -1.77 8.81
C PHE A 113 -12.30 -1.49 9.73
N SER A 114 -12.37 -0.25 10.23
CA SER A 114 -13.49 0.28 10.97
C SER A 114 -14.69 0.61 10.04
N ALA A 115 -15.81 0.97 10.62
CA ALA A 115 -17.00 1.44 9.88
C ALA A 115 -16.71 2.63 8.96
N ASP A 116 -15.70 3.44 9.29
CA ASP A 116 -15.29 4.61 8.51
C ASP A 116 -14.35 4.26 7.34
N GLY A 117 -14.03 2.97 7.15
CA GLY A 117 -13.09 2.51 6.13
C GLY A 117 -11.63 2.90 6.43
N THR A 118 -11.30 3.11 7.69
CA THR A 118 -9.93 3.32 8.19
C THR A 118 -9.47 2.09 8.96
N LYS A 119 -8.16 1.95 9.19
CA LYS A 119 -7.63 0.86 10.03
C LYS A 119 -8.26 0.89 11.43
N LEU A 120 -8.38 -0.28 12.05
CA LEU A 120 -8.88 -0.34 13.44
C LEU A 120 -7.97 0.48 14.37
N PRO A 121 -8.55 1.14 15.39
CA PRO A 121 -7.78 1.75 16.47
C PRO A 121 -6.98 0.71 17.26
N ASP A 122 -5.82 1.12 17.78
CA ASP A 122 -4.89 0.26 18.52
C ASP A 122 -5.53 -0.43 19.72
N ASP A 123 -6.42 0.27 20.44
CA ASP A 123 -7.15 -0.26 21.59
C ASP A 123 -8.07 -1.43 21.20
N VAL A 124 -8.64 -1.37 19.98
CA VAL A 124 -9.48 -2.45 19.44
C VAL A 124 -8.63 -3.65 19.04
N GLU A 125 -7.49 -3.43 18.37
CA GLU A 125 -6.54 -4.51 18.03
C GLU A 125 -6.03 -5.22 19.29
N LEU A 126 -5.63 -4.47 20.31
CA LEU A 126 -5.21 -5.02 21.62
C LEU A 126 -6.34 -5.78 22.34
N ALA A 127 -7.58 -5.30 22.24
CA ALA A 127 -8.72 -6.01 22.81
C ALA A 127 -9.00 -7.34 22.08
N ILE A 128 -8.82 -7.38 20.76
CA ILE A 128 -8.92 -8.62 19.97
C ILE A 128 -7.82 -9.60 20.37
N GLU A 129 -6.58 -9.15 20.55
CA GLU A 129 -5.48 -10.00 21.02
C GLU A 129 -5.73 -10.57 22.43
N ALA A 130 -6.27 -9.76 23.33
CA ALA A 130 -6.64 -10.22 24.66
C ALA A 130 -7.77 -11.26 24.65
N GLU A 131 -8.74 -11.12 23.74
CA GLU A 131 -9.83 -12.11 23.58
C GLU A 131 -9.32 -13.44 23.00
N LEU A 132 -8.21 -13.44 22.23
CA LEU A 132 -7.59 -14.68 21.72
C LEU A 132 -7.10 -15.63 22.84
N ASP A 133 -6.81 -15.14 24.02
CA ASP A 133 -6.40 -15.97 25.15
C ASP A 133 -7.59 -16.71 25.80
N ASN A 134 -8.83 -16.30 25.52
CA ASN A 134 -10.04 -16.93 26.03
C ASN A 134 -10.42 -18.19 25.23
N GLU A 135 -11.22 -19.05 25.88
CA GLU A 135 -11.82 -20.23 25.23
C GLU A 135 -12.88 -19.81 24.22
N LEU A 136 -12.81 -20.36 22.97
CA LEU A 136 -13.83 -20.12 21.97
C LEU A 136 -15.16 -20.74 22.41
N LYS A 137 -16.17 -19.90 22.57
CA LYS A 137 -17.56 -20.28 22.90
C LYS A 137 -18.51 -19.68 21.90
N CYS A 138 -19.35 -20.50 21.29
CA CYS A 138 -20.42 -20.03 20.42
C CYS A 138 -21.49 -19.30 21.24
N VAL A 139 -22.14 -18.34 20.61
CA VAL A 139 -23.41 -17.79 21.09
C VAL A 139 -24.51 -18.86 21.01
N GLU A 140 -25.68 -18.59 21.60
CA GLU A 140 -26.84 -19.48 21.48
C GLU A 140 -27.21 -19.70 20.00
N SER A 141 -27.74 -20.88 19.66
CA SER A 141 -28.02 -21.29 18.27
C SER A 141 -28.92 -20.29 17.52
N ALA A 142 -29.82 -19.61 18.22
CA ALA A 142 -30.68 -18.57 17.64
C ALA A 142 -29.97 -17.26 17.34
N GLU A 143 -28.79 -17.04 17.90
CA GLU A 143 -27.99 -15.82 17.77
C GLU A 143 -26.79 -16.00 16.82
N LEU A 144 -26.60 -17.21 16.25
CA LEU A 144 -25.52 -17.46 15.30
C LEU A 144 -25.58 -16.52 14.10
N GLY A 145 -24.44 -16.01 13.69
CA GLY A 145 -24.30 -15.19 12.49
C GLY A 145 -24.54 -16.02 11.23
N LYS A 146 -25.01 -15.36 10.16
CA LYS A 146 -25.22 -15.98 8.85
C LYS A 146 -24.32 -15.34 7.82
N ALA A 147 -23.57 -16.15 7.07
CA ALA A 147 -22.83 -15.63 5.91
C ALA A 147 -23.76 -15.38 4.71
N GLN A 148 -23.42 -14.37 3.94
CA GLN A 148 -24.09 -13.99 2.70
C GLN A 148 -23.08 -13.53 1.68
N ARG A 149 -23.15 -14.05 0.45
CA ARG A 149 -22.37 -13.54 -0.69
C ARG A 149 -23.12 -12.39 -1.36
N ILE A 150 -22.38 -11.39 -1.84
CA ILE A 150 -22.90 -10.30 -2.65
C ILE A 150 -22.17 -10.27 -3.99
N ASP A 151 -22.90 -9.99 -5.08
CA ASP A 151 -22.38 -10.12 -6.45
C ASP A 151 -22.14 -8.74 -7.12
N ASP A 152 -22.66 -7.65 -6.54
CA ASP A 152 -22.58 -6.30 -7.11
C ASP A 152 -21.43 -5.43 -6.53
N ALA A 153 -20.58 -6.01 -5.67
CA ALA A 153 -19.47 -5.30 -5.03
C ALA A 153 -18.50 -4.69 -6.05
N ALA A 154 -18.13 -5.45 -7.09
CA ALA A 154 -17.20 -5.00 -8.12
C ALA A 154 -17.76 -3.79 -8.89
N GLY A 155 -19.02 -3.85 -9.35
CA GLY A 155 -19.66 -2.74 -10.05
C GLY A 155 -19.74 -1.47 -9.22
N ARG A 156 -20.05 -1.58 -7.92
CA ARG A 156 -20.08 -0.42 -7.01
C ARG A 156 -18.72 0.25 -6.87
N TYR A 157 -17.65 -0.55 -6.78
CA TYR A 157 -16.32 0.00 -6.65
C TYR A 157 -15.80 0.56 -7.98
N ILE A 158 -16.12 -0.06 -9.12
CA ILE A 158 -15.83 0.49 -10.46
C ILE A 158 -16.46 1.89 -10.60
N GLU A 159 -17.75 2.03 -10.29
CA GLU A 159 -18.45 3.32 -10.35
C GLU A 159 -17.81 4.35 -9.40
N PHE A 160 -17.44 3.92 -8.20
CA PHE A 160 -16.73 4.80 -7.26
C PHE A 160 -15.40 5.28 -7.87
N CYS A 161 -14.54 4.39 -8.37
CA CYS A 161 -13.27 4.78 -8.98
C CYS A 161 -13.49 5.79 -10.11
N LYS A 162 -14.42 5.50 -11.03
CA LYS A 162 -14.78 6.41 -12.14
C LYS A 162 -15.24 7.78 -11.63
N SER A 163 -15.98 7.84 -10.53
CA SER A 163 -16.47 9.10 -9.95
C SER A 163 -15.35 10.02 -9.45
N THR A 164 -14.14 9.49 -9.20
CA THR A 164 -12.95 10.28 -8.80
C THR A 164 -12.24 10.95 -9.99
N PHE A 165 -12.61 10.57 -11.21
CA PHE A 165 -12.14 11.20 -12.44
C PHE A 165 -13.14 12.28 -12.87
N PRO A 166 -12.69 13.50 -13.24
CA PRO A 166 -13.59 14.59 -13.60
C PRO A 166 -14.49 14.26 -14.79
N SER A 167 -15.78 14.49 -14.66
CA SER A 167 -16.79 14.14 -15.68
C SER A 167 -16.69 14.90 -17.01
N ASN A 168 -15.95 16.01 -17.01
CA ASN A 168 -15.65 16.79 -18.22
C ASN A 168 -14.38 16.32 -18.95
N LEU A 169 -13.69 15.31 -18.42
CA LEU A 169 -12.51 14.70 -19.02
C LEU A 169 -12.84 13.30 -19.54
N SER A 170 -12.06 12.81 -20.49
CA SER A 170 -12.15 11.45 -21.03
C SER A 170 -10.75 10.87 -21.24
N LEU A 171 -10.63 9.56 -21.17
CA LEU A 171 -9.41 8.83 -21.54
C LEU A 171 -9.43 8.42 -23.03
N GLU A 172 -10.42 8.85 -23.79
CA GLU A 172 -10.53 8.57 -25.23
C GLU A 172 -9.25 8.98 -25.97
N GLY A 173 -8.78 8.09 -26.84
CA GLY A 173 -7.52 8.28 -27.58
C GLY A 173 -6.25 7.89 -26.84
N LEU A 174 -6.33 7.48 -25.55
CA LEU A 174 -5.20 6.91 -24.84
C LEU A 174 -5.20 5.38 -24.91
N LYS A 175 -4.04 4.82 -25.24
CA LYS A 175 -3.75 3.39 -25.15
C LYS A 175 -2.98 3.11 -23.86
N ILE A 176 -3.56 2.33 -22.96
CA ILE A 176 -3.04 2.05 -21.63
C ILE A 176 -2.80 0.55 -21.45
N VAL A 177 -1.58 0.16 -21.07
CA VAL A 177 -1.32 -1.19 -20.58
C VAL A 177 -1.64 -1.25 -19.09
N VAL A 178 -2.49 -2.19 -18.69
CA VAL A 178 -2.92 -2.36 -17.29
C VAL A 178 -2.41 -3.70 -16.79
N ASP A 179 -1.48 -3.68 -15.83
CA ASP A 179 -0.94 -4.84 -15.16
C ASP A 179 -1.57 -5.00 -13.78
N CYS A 180 -2.35 -6.06 -13.60
CA CYS A 180 -3.06 -6.34 -12.37
C CYS A 180 -2.30 -7.26 -11.40
N GLY A 181 -1.04 -7.63 -11.70
CA GLY A 181 -0.22 -8.48 -10.83
C GLY A 181 -0.82 -9.85 -10.52
N HIS A 182 -1.74 -10.37 -11.36
CA HIS A 182 -2.62 -11.51 -11.06
C HIS A 182 -3.36 -11.36 -9.71
N GLY A 183 -3.51 -10.12 -9.24
CA GLY A 183 -4.10 -9.74 -7.96
C GLY A 183 -5.57 -9.34 -8.05
N ALA A 184 -6.08 -8.78 -6.98
CA ALA A 184 -7.50 -8.47 -6.77
C ALA A 184 -8.08 -7.44 -7.76
N THR A 185 -7.22 -6.66 -8.43
CA THR A 185 -7.64 -5.66 -9.44
C THR A 185 -7.96 -6.26 -10.81
N TYR A 186 -7.71 -7.57 -11.04
CA TYR A 186 -7.73 -8.23 -12.36
C TYR A 186 -9.01 -8.04 -13.15
N HIS A 187 -10.17 -7.97 -12.50
CA HIS A 187 -11.49 -7.80 -13.13
C HIS A 187 -12.08 -6.40 -12.93
N ILE A 188 -11.40 -5.53 -12.20
CA ILE A 188 -11.85 -4.18 -11.84
C ILE A 188 -11.10 -3.11 -12.64
N ALA A 189 -9.77 -3.06 -12.50
CA ALA A 189 -8.98 -1.99 -13.08
C ALA A 189 -9.13 -1.88 -14.62
N PRO A 190 -9.07 -2.97 -15.40
CA PRO A 190 -9.30 -2.88 -16.84
C PRO A 190 -10.67 -2.30 -17.22
N SER A 191 -11.71 -2.58 -16.42
CA SER A 191 -13.05 -2.05 -16.64
C SER A 191 -13.12 -0.55 -16.37
N VAL A 192 -12.52 -0.08 -15.27
CA VAL A 192 -12.48 1.35 -14.92
C VAL A 192 -11.90 2.18 -16.08
N PHE A 193 -10.74 1.79 -16.60
CA PHE A 193 -10.09 2.56 -17.67
C PHE A 193 -10.83 2.47 -19.00
N ARG A 194 -11.39 1.28 -19.38
CA ARG A 194 -12.21 1.14 -20.60
C ARG A 194 -13.48 1.98 -20.54
N GLU A 195 -14.17 1.97 -19.40
CA GLU A 195 -15.41 2.73 -19.24
C GLU A 195 -15.20 4.24 -19.21
N LEU A 196 -13.97 4.70 -18.93
CA LEU A 196 -13.55 6.10 -19.09
C LEU A 196 -13.06 6.44 -20.51
N GLY A 197 -13.07 5.46 -21.44
CA GLY A 197 -12.78 5.67 -22.86
C GLY A 197 -11.41 5.22 -23.35
N ALA A 198 -10.54 4.64 -22.51
CA ALA A 198 -9.21 4.19 -22.93
C ALA A 198 -9.25 2.90 -23.75
N GLU A 199 -8.32 2.77 -24.71
CA GLU A 199 -7.93 1.49 -25.29
C GLU A 199 -7.06 0.74 -24.26
N VAL A 200 -7.56 -0.37 -23.71
CA VAL A 200 -6.89 -1.09 -22.61
C VAL A 200 -6.31 -2.41 -23.08
N ILE A 201 -5.01 -2.58 -22.88
CA ILE A 201 -4.31 -3.86 -23.01
C ILE A 201 -4.04 -4.37 -21.59
N ALA A 202 -4.72 -5.45 -21.20
CA ALA A 202 -4.59 -6.00 -19.85
C ALA A 202 -3.55 -7.13 -19.82
N ILE A 203 -2.65 -7.09 -18.84
CA ILE A 203 -1.71 -8.16 -18.47
C ILE A 203 -1.83 -8.47 -16.98
N GLY A 204 -1.28 -9.59 -16.54
CA GLY A 204 -1.41 -9.98 -15.13
C GLY A 204 -2.88 -10.17 -14.68
N CYS A 205 -3.78 -10.61 -15.58
CA CYS A 205 -5.23 -10.71 -15.35
C CYS A 205 -5.78 -12.14 -15.36
N SER A 206 -4.93 -13.15 -15.23
CA SER A 206 -5.33 -14.58 -15.21
C SER A 206 -4.85 -15.25 -13.92
N PRO A 207 -5.43 -14.90 -12.76
CA PRO A 207 -5.01 -15.48 -11.49
C PRO A 207 -5.35 -16.98 -11.43
N ASP A 208 -4.39 -17.79 -11.00
CA ASP A 208 -4.55 -19.24 -10.74
C ASP A 208 -4.46 -19.61 -9.24
N GLY A 209 -4.27 -18.60 -8.41
CA GLY A 209 -4.12 -18.75 -6.95
C GLY A 209 -2.68 -18.86 -6.48
N LEU A 210 -1.72 -19.08 -7.38
CA LEU A 210 -0.29 -19.30 -7.07
C LEU A 210 0.63 -18.26 -7.74
N ASN A 211 0.11 -17.49 -8.70
CA ASN A 211 0.88 -16.59 -9.56
C ASN A 211 0.75 -15.09 -9.21
N ILE A 212 0.15 -14.76 -8.06
CA ILE A 212 0.02 -13.36 -7.62
C ILE A 212 1.41 -12.71 -7.45
N ASN A 213 1.62 -11.52 -8.03
CA ASN A 213 2.88 -10.76 -8.02
C ASN A 213 4.09 -11.51 -8.66
N ASP A 214 3.88 -12.62 -9.37
CA ASP A 214 4.98 -13.41 -9.92
C ASP A 214 5.40 -12.88 -11.30
N GLY A 215 6.50 -12.11 -11.32
CA GLY A 215 7.07 -11.51 -12.53
C GLY A 215 6.17 -10.45 -13.19
N VAL A 216 5.14 -9.98 -12.53
CA VAL A 216 4.18 -8.96 -12.98
C VAL A 216 3.77 -8.05 -11.82
N GLY A 217 3.03 -6.98 -12.14
CA GLY A 217 2.52 -6.02 -11.17
C GLY A 217 3.55 -4.99 -10.70
N SER A 218 3.20 -4.22 -9.66
CA SER A 218 4.01 -3.09 -9.20
C SER A 218 5.38 -3.47 -8.62
N THR A 219 5.59 -4.75 -8.28
CA THR A 219 6.87 -5.26 -7.77
C THR A 219 7.81 -5.78 -8.87
N ALA A 220 7.30 -5.94 -10.11
CA ALA A 220 8.05 -6.37 -11.28
C ALA A 220 7.62 -5.54 -12.51
N PRO A 221 7.80 -4.21 -12.48
CA PRO A 221 7.28 -3.28 -13.49
C PRO A 221 7.99 -3.39 -14.84
N GLU A 222 9.07 -4.17 -14.95
CA GLU A 222 9.82 -4.41 -16.18
C GLU A 222 8.93 -5.10 -17.24
N ALA A 223 8.05 -6.02 -16.81
CA ALA A 223 7.09 -6.66 -17.70
C ALA A 223 6.11 -5.64 -18.30
N LEU A 224 5.62 -4.71 -17.48
CA LEU A 224 4.80 -3.59 -17.93
C LEU A 224 5.56 -2.68 -18.89
N ALA A 225 6.81 -2.31 -18.57
CA ALA A 225 7.63 -1.43 -19.41
C ALA A 225 7.88 -2.05 -20.80
N ALA A 226 8.21 -3.33 -20.85
CA ALA A 226 8.38 -4.07 -22.10
C ALA A 226 7.08 -4.07 -22.91
N LYS A 227 5.94 -4.30 -22.27
CA LYS A 227 4.64 -4.35 -22.96
C LYS A 227 4.19 -2.98 -23.47
N VAL A 228 4.44 -1.90 -22.74
CA VAL A 228 4.17 -0.52 -23.18
C VAL A 228 4.92 -0.23 -24.47
N GLN A 229 6.20 -0.59 -24.55
CA GLN A 229 7.03 -0.38 -25.74
C GLN A 229 6.60 -1.27 -26.91
N GLU A 230 6.33 -2.57 -26.66
CA GLU A 230 5.84 -3.53 -27.66
C GLU A 230 4.56 -3.04 -28.35
N CYS A 231 3.58 -2.61 -27.54
CA CYS A 231 2.27 -2.17 -28.04
C CYS A 231 2.24 -0.71 -28.47
N LYS A 232 3.35 0.03 -28.31
CA LYS A 232 3.40 1.49 -28.51
C LYS A 232 2.28 2.20 -27.76
N ALA A 233 2.09 1.82 -26.49
CA ALA A 233 1.08 2.43 -25.65
C ALA A 233 1.54 3.80 -25.13
N ASP A 234 0.61 4.67 -24.79
CA ASP A 234 0.89 6.00 -24.24
C ASP A 234 1.46 5.92 -22.83
N LEU A 235 1.03 4.90 -22.08
CA LEU A 235 1.50 4.63 -20.72
C LEU A 235 1.11 3.22 -20.25
N GLY A 236 1.68 2.83 -19.11
CA GLY A 236 1.30 1.64 -18.36
C GLY A 236 0.98 1.97 -16.92
N VAL A 237 0.11 1.16 -16.31
CA VAL A 237 -0.21 1.18 -14.88
C VAL A 237 -0.07 -0.23 -14.32
N ALA A 238 0.62 -0.39 -13.19
CA ALA A 238 0.79 -1.66 -12.50
C ALA A 238 0.33 -1.56 -11.05
N PHE A 239 -0.40 -2.56 -10.61
CA PHE A 239 -0.89 -2.70 -9.25
C PHE A 239 -0.18 -3.87 -8.55
N ASP A 240 -0.17 -3.85 -7.22
CA ASP A 240 0.22 -5.03 -6.45
C ASP A 240 -0.99 -5.95 -6.20
N GLY A 241 -0.74 -7.06 -5.51
CA GLY A 241 -1.72 -8.14 -5.35
C GLY A 241 -3.06 -7.74 -4.73
N ASP A 242 -3.12 -6.71 -3.89
CA ASP A 242 -4.36 -6.20 -3.29
C ASP A 242 -4.72 -4.77 -3.73
N GLY A 243 -4.00 -4.22 -4.69
CA GLY A 243 -4.37 -3.00 -5.40
C GLY A 243 -4.24 -1.70 -4.61
N ASP A 244 -3.51 -1.71 -3.49
CA ASP A 244 -3.27 -0.51 -2.69
C ASP A 244 -2.04 0.28 -3.15
N ARG A 245 -1.23 -0.28 -4.07
CA ARG A 245 -0.04 0.33 -4.66
C ARG A 245 -0.15 0.54 -6.15
N LEU A 246 0.56 1.55 -6.65
CA LEU A 246 0.65 1.94 -8.04
C LEU A 246 2.11 2.18 -8.45
N VAL A 247 2.50 1.61 -9.57
CA VAL A 247 3.66 2.01 -10.36
C VAL A 247 3.17 2.35 -11.77
N MET A 248 3.75 3.36 -12.39
CA MET A 248 3.40 3.74 -13.76
C MET A 248 4.62 3.63 -14.67
N VAL A 249 4.34 3.55 -15.98
CA VAL A 249 5.38 3.53 -17.00
C VAL A 249 4.99 4.51 -18.09
N ASP A 250 5.91 5.37 -18.52
CA ASP A 250 5.65 6.28 -19.64
C ASP A 250 5.87 5.59 -21.00
N CYS A 251 5.53 6.26 -22.08
CA CYS A 251 5.64 5.72 -23.47
C CYS A 251 7.08 5.37 -23.88
N THR A 252 8.09 5.83 -23.14
CA THR A 252 9.50 5.48 -23.38
C THR A 252 9.95 4.21 -22.64
N GLY A 253 9.08 3.65 -21.77
CA GLY A 253 9.41 2.53 -20.90
C GLY A 253 10.04 2.95 -19.57
N TYR A 254 10.09 4.25 -19.26
CA TYR A 254 10.61 4.72 -17.97
C TYR A 254 9.60 4.41 -16.85
N ILE A 255 10.11 3.79 -15.78
CA ILE A 255 9.33 3.39 -14.60
C ILE A 255 9.23 4.58 -13.65
N ILE A 256 8.00 4.96 -13.33
CA ILE A 256 7.61 6.08 -12.47
C ILE A 256 7.13 5.51 -11.13
N ASP A 257 7.85 5.80 -10.07
CA ASP A 257 7.53 5.32 -8.72
C ASP A 257 6.60 6.25 -7.94
N GLY A 258 6.32 5.87 -6.69
CA GLY A 258 5.43 6.61 -5.81
C GLY A 258 5.84 8.06 -5.57
N ASP A 259 7.13 8.36 -5.53
CA ASP A 259 7.60 9.74 -5.32
C ASP A 259 7.29 10.65 -6.51
N GLU A 260 7.51 10.16 -7.73
CA GLU A 260 7.16 10.90 -8.95
C GLU A 260 5.63 11.02 -9.12
N ILE A 261 4.87 9.98 -8.74
CA ILE A 261 3.41 10.02 -8.71
C ILE A 261 2.91 11.09 -7.74
N LEU A 262 3.45 11.14 -6.52
CA LEU A 262 3.13 12.17 -5.53
C LEU A 262 3.43 13.58 -6.06
N TYR A 263 4.59 13.76 -6.71
CA TYR A 263 4.95 15.03 -7.32
C TYR A 263 3.93 15.48 -8.38
N ILE A 264 3.54 14.57 -9.28
CA ILE A 264 2.57 14.88 -10.35
C ILE A 264 1.22 15.28 -9.76
N ILE A 265 0.70 14.50 -8.80
CA ILE A 265 -0.59 14.75 -8.16
C ILE A 265 -0.57 16.07 -7.39
N ALA A 266 0.48 16.34 -6.60
CA ALA A 266 0.59 17.55 -5.80
C ALA A 266 0.72 18.81 -6.68
N ARG A 267 1.51 18.73 -7.77
CA ARG A 267 1.67 19.83 -8.74
C ARG A 267 0.34 20.15 -9.43
N ASP A 268 -0.41 19.13 -9.84
CA ASP A 268 -1.72 19.33 -10.44
C ASP A 268 -2.73 19.92 -9.45
N ALA A 269 -2.73 19.43 -8.22
CA ALA A 269 -3.58 19.96 -7.14
C ALA A 269 -3.26 21.44 -6.85
N LEU A 270 -1.97 21.81 -6.82
CA LEU A 270 -1.55 23.21 -6.67
C LEU A 270 -2.04 24.09 -7.83
N ARG A 271 -1.80 23.64 -9.06
CA ARG A 271 -2.17 24.36 -10.29
C ARG A 271 -3.67 24.69 -10.36
N HIS A 272 -4.50 23.82 -9.84
CA HIS A 272 -5.97 23.97 -9.84
C HIS A 272 -6.54 24.48 -8.52
N GLY A 273 -5.69 24.96 -7.58
CA GLY A 273 -6.15 25.49 -6.29
C GLY A 273 -6.83 24.44 -5.37
N ARG A 274 -6.54 23.16 -5.61
CA ARG A 274 -7.12 22.02 -4.84
C ARG A 274 -6.18 21.52 -3.74
N LEU A 275 -4.91 21.97 -3.73
CA LEU A 275 -3.95 21.53 -2.72
C LEU A 275 -4.32 22.07 -1.34
N LYS A 276 -4.54 21.20 -0.38
CA LYS A 276 -4.79 21.53 1.03
C LYS A 276 -3.56 21.19 1.87
N GLY A 277 -2.77 22.22 2.17
CA GLY A 277 -1.53 22.12 2.94
C GLY A 277 -0.35 21.66 2.09
N GLY A 278 0.27 20.53 2.43
CA GLY A 278 1.45 19.98 1.78
C GLY A 278 1.34 18.50 1.45
N VAL A 279 2.50 17.87 1.26
CA VAL A 279 2.64 16.44 0.95
C VAL A 279 3.36 15.73 2.10
N VAL A 280 2.84 14.58 2.51
CA VAL A 280 3.52 13.69 3.46
C VAL A 280 4.15 12.53 2.71
N GLY A 281 5.47 12.43 2.77
CA GLY A 281 6.21 11.23 2.35
C GLY A 281 6.71 10.44 3.56
N THR A 282 7.56 9.44 3.30
CA THR A 282 8.26 8.71 4.37
C THR A 282 9.72 9.14 4.48
N LEU A 283 10.42 8.63 5.49
CA LEU A 283 11.87 8.75 5.60
C LEU A 283 12.60 8.19 4.38
N MET A 284 11.97 7.29 3.61
CA MET A 284 12.54 6.70 2.39
C MET A 284 12.24 7.49 1.12
N ALA A 285 11.35 8.51 1.18
CA ALA A 285 11.06 9.33 0.02
C ALA A 285 12.31 10.00 -0.53
N ASN A 286 12.45 10.03 -1.86
CA ASN A 286 13.61 10.56 -2.55
C ASN A 286 13.78 12.07 -2.28
N MET A 287 15.01 12.52 -2.09
CA MET A 287 15.33 13.94 -1.89
C MET A 287 14.88 14.80 -3.07
N GLY A 288 14.88 14.23 -4.27
CA GLY A 288 14.36 14.89 -5.47
C GLY A 288 12.90 15.29 -5.37
N LEU A 289 12.06 14.50 -4.67
CA LEU A 289 10.67 14.88 -4.39
C LEU A 289 10.61 16.12 -3.50
N GLU A 290 11.35 16.13 -2.39
CA GLU A 290 11.37 17.26 -1.45
C GLU A 290 11.81 18.56 -2.14
N LEU A 291 12.90 18.51 -2.92
CA LEU A 291 13.42 19.68 -3.65
C LEU A 291 12.46 20.16 -4.74
N ALA A 292 11.83 19.21 -5.47
CA ALA A 292 10.85 19.57 -6.49
C ALA A 292 9.60 20.24 -5.89
N LEU A 293 9.10 19.71 -4.76
CA LEU A 293 7.98 20.32 -4.03
C LEU A 293 8.36 21.69 -3.45
N GLN A 294 9.56 21.82 -2.89
CA GLN A 294 10.07 23.09 -2.39
C GLN A 294 10.14 24.18 -3.49
N THR A 295 10.57 23.79 -4.69
CA THR A 295 10.61 24.70 -5.86
C THR A 295 9.21 25.21 -6.23
N LEU A 296 8.17 24.40 -5.99
CA LEU A 296 6.77 24.77 -6.19
C LEU A 296 6.15 25.53 -5.00
N GLY A 297 6.90 25.70 -3.90
CA GLY A 297 6.37 26.27 -2.65
C GLY A 297 5.41 25.34 -1.90
N ILE A 298 5.45 24.04 -2.17
CA ILE A 298 4.63 23.03 -1.51
C ILE A 298 5.37 22.52 -0.27
N PRO A 299 4.80 22.64 0.94
CA PRO A 299 5.38 22.06 2.14
C PRO A 299 5.49 20.54 2.04
N PHE A 300 6.60 19.98 2.53
CA PHE A 300 6.84 18.54 2.58
C PHE A 300 7.15 18.09 4.02
N ALA A 301 6.65 16.93 4.41
CA ALA A 301 6.94 16.32 5.70
C ALA A 301 7.24 14.84 5.55
N ARG A 302 8.16 14.31 6.40
CA ARG A 302 8.58 12.92 6.40
C ARG A 302 8.03 12.18 7.62
N ALA A 303 7.15 11.21 7.39
CA ALA A 303 6.69 10.27 8.38
C ALA A 303 7.65 9.08 8.51
N LYS A 304 7.51 8.29 9.57
CA LYS A 304 8.12 6.95 9.63
C LYS A 304 7.64 6.10 8.46
N VAL A 305 8.45 5.09 8.08
CA VAL A 305 8.08 4.15 7.03
C VAL A 305 6.88 3.32 7.46
N GLY A 306 5.86 3.28 6.62
CA GLY A 306 4.58 2.59 6.81
C GLY A 306 3.40 3.54 6.59
N ASP A 307 2.43 3.06 5.83
CA ASP A 307 1.21 3.78 5.43
C ASP A 307 0.44 4.37 6.62
N ARG A 308 0.41 3.64 7.75
CA ARG A 308 -0.20 4.10 9.01
C ARG A 308 0.40 5.43 9.48
N TYR A 309 1.74 5.54 9.50
CA TYR A 309 2.42 6.76 9.97
C TYR A 309 2.25 7.92 9.00
N VAL A 310 2.17 7.62 7.70
CA VAL A 310 1.84 8.63 6.68
C VAL A 310 0.44 9.19 6.94
N LEU A 311 -0.55 8.32 7.10
CA LEU A 311 -1.95 8.71 7.36
C LEU A 311 -2.10 9.48 8.69
N GLU A 312 -1.44 9.03 9.76
CA GLU A 312 -1.43 9.74 11.05
C GLU A 312 -0.91 11.17 10.89
N MET A 313 0.25 11.36 10.25
CA MET A 313 0.83 12.68 10.01
C MET A 313 -0.02 13.55 9.08
N MET A 314 -0.66 12.97 8.05
CA MET A 314 -1.61 13.68 7.20
C MET A 314 -2.78 14.24 8.01
N ASN A 315 -3.35 13.43 8.90
CA ASN A 315 -4.47 13.83 9.76
C ASN A 315 -4.03 14.90 10.77
N GLU A 316 -2.88 14.75 11.43
CA GLU A 316 -2.34 15.74 12.35
C GLU A 316 -2.11 17.11 11.70
N LYS A 317 -1.59 17.12 10.47
CA LYS A 317 -1.33 18.35 9.71
C LYS A 317 -2.54 18.88 8.95
N GLY A 318 -3.62 18.11 8.85
CA GLY A 318 -4.77 18.43 8.00
C GLY A 318 -4.43 18.40 6.49
N TRP A 319 -3.37 17.68 6.09
CA TRP A 319 -2.94 17.56 4.70
C TRP A 319 -3.65 16.40 4.01
N ARG A 320 -3.80 16.51 2.68
CA ARG A 320 -4.68 15.60 1.93
C ARG A 320 -3.96 14.67 0.96
N ILE A 321 -2.67 14.90 0.71
CA ILE A 321 -1.85 14.10 -0.22
C ILE A 321 -0.66 13.54 0.56
N GLY A 322 -0.44 12.24 0.44
CA GLY A 322 0.71 11.57 1.03
C GLY A 322 0.92 10.19 0.43
N GLY A 323 2.03 9.56 0.77
CA GLY A 323 2.31 8.21 0.32
C GLY A 323 3.77 7.80 0.50
N GLU A 324 4.10 6.70 -0.12
CA GLU A 324 5.39 6.05 -0.07
C GLU A 324 5.97 5.88 -1.49
N ASN A 325 7.29 5.87 -1.59
CA ASN A 325 7.98 5.57 -2.85
C ASN A 325 7.62 4.18 -3.43
N SER A 326 7.15 3.25 -2.59
CA SER A 326 6.64 1.94 -2.99
C SER A 326 5.33 2.00 -3.81
N GLY A 327 4.74 3.19 -3.97
CA GLY A 327 3.51 3.40 -4.73
C GLY A 327 2.22 3.38 -3.91
N HIS A 328 2.29 3.25 -2.58
CA HIS A 328 1.12 3.41 -1.72
C HIS A 328 0.77 4.90 -1.60
N ILE A 329 -0.19 5.35 -2.39
CA ILE A 329 -0.57 6.77 -2.54
C ILE A 329 -1.92 7.02 -1.90
N ILE A 330 -1.99 8.00 -1.01
CA ILE A 330 -3.18 8.39 -0.26
C ILE A 330 -3.67 9.75 -0.74
N CYS A 331 -4.90 9.81 -1.22
CA CYS A 331 -5.60 11.03 -1.61
C CYS A 331 -6.86 11.17 -0.75
N LEU A 332 -6.74 11.80 0.43
CA LEU A 332 -7.83 11.84 1.44
C LEU A 332 -9.08 12.62 1.01
N ASP A 333 -9.01 13.39 -0.06
CA ASP A 333 -10.19 14.00 -0.65
C ASP A 333 -11.02 12.98 -1.48
N GLN A 334 -10.46 11.81 -1.80
CA GLN A 334 -11.08 10.75 -2.60
C GLN A 334 -11.34 9.48 -1.77
N THR A 335 -10.32 9.00 -1.06
CA THR A 335 -10.35 7.71 -0.35
C THR A 335 -9.85 7.86 1.09
N THR A 336 -10.06 6.83 1.91
CA THR A 336 -9.60 6.79 3.32
C THR A 336 -8.28 6.05 3.50
N THR A 337 -7.76 5.41 2.44
CA THR A 337 -6.52 4.62 2.44
C THR A 337 -5.83 4.73 1.08
N GLY A 338 -4.66 4.14 0.91
CA GLY A 338 -4.02 4.02 -0.40
C GLY A 338 -4.89 3.24 -1.38
N ASP A 339 -4.96 3.74 -2.61
CA ASP A 339 -5.78 3.16 -3.69
C ASP A 339 -5.05 3.35 -5.02
N GLY A 340 -4.52 2.26 -5.57
CA GLY A 340 -3.74 2.31 -6.80
C GLY A 340 -4.56 2.79 -8.00
N ILE A 341 -5.83 2.39 -8.12
CA ILE A 341 -6.70 2.79 -9.24
C ILE A 341 -7.03 4.28 -9.14
N VAL A 342 -7.44 4.75 -7.96
CA VAL A 342 -7.73 6.17 -7.74
C VAL A 342 -6.48 7.03 -7.94
N ALA A 343 -5.31 6.59 -7.45
CA ALA A 343 -4.05 7.30 -7.67
C ALA A 343 -3.70 7.40 -9.15
N ALA A 344 -3.87 6.32 -9.93
CA ALA A 344 -3.69 6.34 -11.38
C ALA A 344 -4.64 7.34 -12.05
N LEU A 345 -5.90 7.38 -11.63
CA LEU A 345 -6.88 8.33 -12.17
C LEU A 345 -6.53 9.80 -11.82
N GLN A 346 -5.92 10.07 -10.66
CA GLN A 346 -5.43 11.42 -10.36
C GLN A 346 -4.25 11.83 -11.28
N VAL A 347 -3.33 10.90 -11.60
CA VAL A 347 -2.27 11.15 -12.59
C VAL A 347 -2.85 11.38 -13.98
N LEU A 348 -3.81 10.54 -14.40
CA LEU A 348 -4.49 10.69 -15.68
C LEU A 348 -5.29 11.99 -15.76
N THR A 349 -5.88 12.43 -14.66
CA THR A 349 -6.51 13.77 -14.56
C THR A 349 -5.47 14.86 -14.83
N ALA A 350 -4.28 14.79 -14.22
CA ALA A 350 -3.21 15.74 -14.46
C ALA A 350 -2.75 15.73 -15.93
N MET A 351 -2.64 14.55 -16.57
CA MET A 351 -2.29 14.42 -17.98
C MET A 351 -3.31 15.09 -18.89
N ARG A 352 -4.60 14.81 -18.69
CA ARG A 352 -5.69 15.35 -19.52
C ARG A 352 -5.90 16.83 -19.31
N SER A 353 -5.82 17.32 -18.04
CA SER A 353 -5.96 18.73 -17.72
C SER A 353 -4.80 19.60 -18.24
N ALA A 354 -3.59 19.02 -18.30
CA ALA A 354 -2.41 19.72 -18.80
C ALA A 354 -2.19 19.52 -20.31
N GLU A 355 -2.92 18.60 -20.96
CA GLU A 355 -2.71 18.16 -22.34
C GLU A 355 -1.25 17.71 -22.57
N MET A 356 -0.67 17.01 -21.59
CA MET A 356 0.72 16.60 -21.62
C MET A 356 0.86 15.09 -21.44
N PRO A 357 1.80 14.45 -22.15
CA PRO A 357 2.15 13.06 -21.92
C PRO A 357 2.83 12.90 -20.54
N LEU A 358 2.72 11.69 -19.98
CA LEU A 358 3.24 11.34 -18.66
C LEU A 358 4.74 11.65 -18.52
N ALA A 359 5.53 11.37 -19.55
CA ALA A 359 6.97 11.68 -19.60
C ALA A 359 7.30 13.17 -19.34
N LYS A 360 6.43 14.08 -19.80
CA LYS A 360 6.59 15.52 -19.55
C LYS A 360 6.10 15.93 -18.16
N LEU A 361 5.08 15.28 -17.63
CA LEU A 361 4.57 15.62 -16.29
C LEU A 361 5.60 15.35 -15.20
N ARG A 362 6.36 14.25 -15.30
CA ARG A 362 7.39 13.92 -14.32
C ARG A 362 8.66 14.78 -14.42
N SER A 363 8.91 15.44 -15.55
CA SER A 363 10.19 16.12 -15.83
C SER A 363 10.54 17.30 -14.88
N GLY A 364 9.62 17.71 -14.03
CA GLY A 364 9.89 18.70 -12.98
C GLY A 364 10.52 18.14 -11.71
N MET A 365 10.67 16.82 -11.61
CA MET A 365 11.37 16.14 -10.52
C MET A 365 12.54 15.34 -11.09
N SER A 366 13.71 15.47 -10.47
CA SER A 366 14.89 14.64 -10.78
C SER A 366 15.19 13.76 -9.58
N LYS A 367 15.22 12.43 -9.78
CA LYS A 367 15.60 11.49 -8.73
C LYS A 367 17.08 11.57 -8.43
N PHE A 368 17.39 11.60 -7.17
CA PHE A 368 18.74 11.42 -6.68
C PHE A 368 19.07 9.91 -6.61
N PRO A 369 20.26 9.50 -7.06
CA PRO A 369 20.79 8.17 -6.76
C PRO A 369 20.67 7.83 -5.28
N GLN A 370 20.07 6.68 -4.98
CA GLN A 370 19.85 6.20 -3.62
C GLN A 370 20.37 4.75 -3.52
N VAL A 371 21.32 4.51 -2.64
CA VAL A 371 21.90 3.18 -2.40
C VAL A 371 21.51 2.69 -1.03
N LEU A 372 21.01 1.47 -0.96
CA LEU A 372 20.61 0.78 0.27
C LEU A 372 21.48 -0.45 0.48
N VAL A 373 22.22 -0.48 1.59
CA VAL A 373 23.01 -1.63 2.02
C VAL A 373 22.40 -2.21 3.29
N ASN A 374 22.14 -3.51 3.28
CA ASN A 374 21.62 -4.24 4.44
C ASN A 374 22.77 -4.91 5.19
N VAL A 375 22.97 -4.57 6.45
CA VAL A 375 24.00 -5.14 7.31
C VAL A 375 23.35 -5.97 8.41
N ARG A 376 23.60 -7.27 8.46
CA ARG A 376 23.12 -8.15 9.54
C ARG A 376 23.94 -7.95 10.79
N PHE A 377 23.29 -8.00 11.96
CA PHE A 377 23.96 -7.88 13.26
C PHE A 377 23.51 -8.99 14.21
N ALA A 378 24.38 -9.30 15.20
CA ALA A 378 24.08 -10.29 16.24
C ALA A 378 23.08 -9.72 17.26
N GLU A 379 22.17 -10.55 17.76
CA GLU A 379 21.24 -10.16 18.81
C GLU A 379 21.97 -9.64 20.08
N GLY A 380 21.41 -8.59 20.66
CA GLY A 380 21.90 -8.00 21.91
C GLY A 380 22.85 -6.81 21.75
N LYS A 381 23.28 -6.48 20.54
CA LYS A 381 24.05 -5.26 20.24
C LYS A 381 23.22 -4.26 19.43
N ASP A 382 23.42 -2.98 19.70
CA ASP A 382 22.82 -1.91 18.92
C ASP A 382 23.89 -1.07 18.22
N PRO A 383 24.19 -1.35 16.93
CA PRO A 383 25.22 -0.62 16.18
C PRO A 383 24.93 0.87 16.07
N LEU A 384 23.66 1.27 16.09
CA LEU A 384 23.26 2.67 15.95
C LEU A 384 23.71 3.53 17.14
N THR A 385 24.03 2.92 18.29
CA THR A 385 24.55 3.61 19.48
C THR A 385 26.09 3.72 19.50
N SER A 386 26.77 3.09 18.54
CA SER A 386 28.23 3.12 18.44
C SER A 386 28.74 4.49 18.00
N SER A 387 29.67 5.04 18.78
CA SER A 387 30.31 6.32 18.44
C SER A 387 31.07 6.26 17.10
N VAL A 388 31.65 5.12 16.75
CA VAL A 388 32.38 4.93 15.49
C VAL A 388 31.40 5.01 14.29
N VAL A 389 30.25 4.38 14.38
CA VAL A 389 29.20 4.45 13.36
C VAL A 389 28.67 5.88 13.23
N GLN A 390 28.39 6.54 14.35
CA GLN A 390 27.89 7.92 14.34
C GLN A 390 28.90 8.92 13.77
N GLN A 391 30.20 8.73 14.06
CA GLN A 391 31.26 9.56 13.47
C GLN A 391 31.36 9.39 11.95
N GLU A 392 31.25 8.17 11.46
CA GLU A 392 31.27 7.92 10.01
C GLU A 392 30.03 8.51 9.33
N VAL A 393 28.85 8.38 9.92
CA VAL A 393 27.64 9.02 9.42
C VAL A 393 27.82 10.54 9.32
N ALA A 394 28.31 11.17 10.40
CA ALA A 394 28.55 12.62 10.41
C ALA A 394 29.59 13.05 9.35
N ALA A 395 30.65 12.25 9.14
CA ALA A 395 31.62 12.53 8.10
C ALA A 395 31.00 12.47 6.71
N VAL A 396 30.20 11.44 6.42
CA VAL A 396 29.50 11.32 5.14
C VAL A 396 28.48 12.44 4.94
N GLU A 397 27.72 12.82 5.96
CA GLU A 397 26.78 13.94 5.87
C GLU A 397 27.52 15.27 5.58
N GLN A 398 28.69 15.47 6.17
CA GLN A 398 29.55 16.63 5.88
C GLN A 398 30.08 16.61 4.44
N GLU A 399 30.50 15.45 3.92
CA GLU A 399 30.94 15.29 2.54
C GLU A 399 29.81 15.54 1.53
N LEU A 400 28.58 15.14 1.86
CA LEU A 400 27.39 15.42 1.05
C LEU A 400 27.02 16.91 1.02
N ALA A 401 27.44 17.68 2.02
CA ALA A 401 27.30 19.14 2.08
C ALA A 401 25.88 19.66 1.78
N GLY A 402 24.85 18.96 2.28
CA GLY A 402 23.44 19.30 2.04
C GLY A 402 22.89 18.88 0.66
N ARG A 403 23.72 18.27 -0.19
CA ARG A 403 23.34 17.75 -1.52
C ARG A 403 23.02 16.24 -1.50
N GLY A 404 22.75 15.74 -0.34
CA GLY A 404 22.39 14.34 -0.07
C GLY A 404 22.06 14.14 1.39
N ARG A 405 21.79 12.90 1.77
CA ARG A 405 21.46 12.53 3.15
C ARG A 405 21.80 11.08 3.44
N VAL A 406 21.93 10.78 4.72
CA VAL A 406 22.13 9.45 5.26
C VAL A 406 20.92 9.05 6.09
N LEU A 407 20.51 7.81 6.00
CA LEU A 407 19.48 7.22 6.87
C LEU A 407 19.91 5.83 7.32
N LEU A 408 20.10 5.67 8.64
CA LEU A 408 20.30 4.38 9.26
C LEU A 408 19.05 3.97 10.03
N ARG A 409 18.55 2.77 9.81
CA ARG A 409 17.42 2.23 10.56
C ARG A 409 17.50 0.73 10.78
N LYS A 410 16.98 0.26 11.90
CA LYS A 410 16.75 -1.17 12.11
C LYS A 410 15.61 -1.65 11.22
N SER A 411 15.74 -2.88 10.72
CA SER A 411 14.59 -3.59 10.15
C SER A 411 13.59 -3.94 11.26
N GLY A 412 12.30 -3.83 10.96
CA GLY A 412 11.25 -4.22 11.91
C GLY A 412 11.05 -5.74 12.02
N THR A 413 11.55 -6.51 11.04
CA THR A 413 11.26 -7.96 10.90
C THR A 413 12.50 -8.83 10.94
N GLU A 414 13.68 -8.27 10.72
CA GLU A 414 14.94 -9.02 10.65
C GLU A 414 16.04 -8.33 11.47
N PRO A 415 17.02 -9.07 12.00
CA PRO A 415 18.14 -8.50 12.74
C PRO A 415 19.16 -7.87 11.77
N LEU A 416 18.77 -6.78 11.10
CA LEU A 416 19.61 -6.03 10.20
C LEU A 416 19.43 -4.52 10.33
N ILE A 417 20.52 -3.79 10.06
CA ILE A 417 20.53 -2.34 9.86
C ILE A 417 20.44 -2.07 8.36
N ARG A 418 19.55 -1.19 8.00
CA ARG A 418 19.47 -0.63 6.63
C ARG A 418 20.23 0.67 6.60
N VAL A 419 21.34 0.68 5.86
CA VAL A 419 22.16 1.86 5.60
C VAL A 419 21.74 2.42 4.26
N MET A 420 21.14 3.59 4.23
CA MET A 420 20.75 4.30 3.03
C MET A 420 21.56 5.57 2.90
N VAL A 421 22.18 5.77 1.75
CA VAL A 421 22.78 7.04 1.35
C VAL A 421 22.18 7.50 0.04
N GLU A 422 21.94 8.79 -0.08
CA GLU A 422 21.33 9.44 -1.22
C GLU A 422 22.13 10.71 -1.56
N GLY A 423 22.34 10.99 -2.85
CA GLY A 423 23.11 12.14 -3.29
C GLY A 423 23.18 12.27 -4.82
N GLU A 424 23.86 13.30 -5.33
CA GLU A 424 23.87 13.63 -6.77
C GLU A 424 24.63 12.64 -7.66
N HIS A 425 25.64 11.94 -7.12
CA HIS A 425 26.55 11.10 -7.90
C HIS A 425 26.50 9.64 -7.43
N GLU A 426 26.01 8.73 -8.27
CA GLU A 426 25.77 7.33 -7.92
C GLU A 426 26.99 6.61 -7.33
N GLN A 427 28.19 6.76 -7.95
CA GLN A 427 29.39 6.09 -7.46
C GLN A 427 29.80 6.61 -6.07
N GLN A 428 29.75 7.92 -5.85
CA GLN A 428 30.02 8.53 -4.55
C GLN A 428 29.05 8.03 -3.47
N VAL A 429 27.76 7.97 -3.79
CA VAL A 429 26.71 7.49 -2.89
C VAL A 429 26.95 6.02 -2.53
N ARG A 430 27.35 5.20 -3.50
CA ARG A 430 27.68 3.78 -3.29
C ARG A 430 28.89 3.61 -2.37
N ASP A 431 29.98 4.32 -2.63
CA ASP A 431 31.20 4.25 -1.82
C ASP A 431 30.93 4.70 -0.37
N MET A 432 30.13 5.74 -0.19
CA MET A 432 29.70 6.24 1.11
C MET A 432 28.82 5.24 1.87
N ALA A 433 27.86 4.62 1.20
CA ALA A 433 27.00 3.61 1.79
C ALA A 433 27.81 2.38 2.26
N GLU A 434 28.76 1.93 1.45
CA GLU A 434 29.66 0.83 1.79
C GLU A 434 30.60 1.19 2.94
N ARG A 435 31.12 2.43 3.02
CA ARG A 435 31.93 2.90 4.15
C ARG A 435 31.16 2.81 5.46
N ILE A 436 29.94 3.32 5.49
CA ILE A 436 29.08 3.24 6.69
C ILE A 436 28.76 1.77 7.01
N ALA A 437 28.41 0.96 6.01
CA ALA A 437 28.12 -0.47 6.19
C ALA A 437 29.29 -1.22 6.85
N LYS A 438 30.53 -0.99 6.39
CA LYS A 438 31.75 -1.56 6.99
C LYS A 438 31.93 -1.13 8.44
N GLN A 439 31.63 0.12 8.79
CA GLN A 439 31.70 0.56 10.20
C GLN A 439 30.61 -0.11 11.05
N VAL A 440 29.42 -0.29 10.51
CA VAL A 440 28.36 -1.06 11.18
C VAL A 440 28.80 -2.50 11.39
N GLU A 441 29.42 -3.16 10.41
CA GLU A 441 29.96 -4.52 10.53
C GLU A 441 31.12 -4.62 11.55
N SER A 442 31.97 -3.62 11.67
CA SER A 442 33.13 -3.62 12.55
C SER A 442 32.80 -3.57 14.06
N VAL A 443 31.53 -3.30 14.39
CA VAL A 443 31.07 -3.17 15.79
C VAL A 443 30.58 -4.52 16.35
N PHE A 444 30.62 -5.61 15.56
CA PHE A 444 30.15 -6.97 15.94
C PHE A 444 31.22 -7.99 16.27
#